data_d218b103dd916d3ea46ef50e4e656d4b
#
_entry.id   d218b103dd916d3ea46ef50e4e656d4b
#
_cell.length_a   1.000
_cell.length_b   1.000
_cell.length_c   1.000
_cell.angle_alpha   90.00
_cell.angle_beta   90.00
_cell.angle_gamma   90.00
#
_symmetry.space_group_name_H-M   'P 1'
#
loop_
_entity.id
_entity.type
_entity.pdbx_description
1 polymer ?
#
loop_
_entity_poly.entity_id
_entity_poly.type
_entity_poly.pdbx_seq_one_letter_code
_entity_poly.pdbx_strand_id
1 'polypeptide(L)'
;MTQATLNDGTKVFCLRKPEAKMLDHHVDGYLQNGIKINDGDVVFDVGANVGVFGIRAIQKAKDVHAYCFEPIPDIYAVLSKNASEYGKGMIHTFRMGVSDAAAKATFTYFPNTPALSTLHPEEWEKDPKAFSKAVKGTMKNPPEGMKLSLIHI
;
A
#
# COMPACT_ATOMS: atom_id res chain seq x y z
N MET A 1 -1.08 13.30 -7.45
CA MET A 1 -0.71 11.95 -7.94
C MET A 1 0.52 12.08 -8.83
N THR A 2 1.55 11.27 -8.63
CA THR A 2 2.80 11.27 -9.39
C THR A 2 3.07 9.84 -9.90
N GLN A 3 4.14 9.62 -10.64
CA GLN A 3 4.55 8.28 -11.09
C GLN A 3 5.94 7.92 -10.54
N ALA A 4 6.11 6.67 -10.14
CA ALA A 4 7.39 6.06 -9.79
C ALA A 4 7.69 4.90 -10.76
N THR A 5 8.97 4.61 -10.93
CA THR A 5 9.42 3.40 -11.63
C THR A 5 9.89 2.41 -10.59
N LEU A 6 9.32 1.21 -10.60
CA LEU A 6 9.66 0.09 -9.74
C LEU A 6 10.97 -0.57 -10.20
N ASN A 7 11.49 -1.51 -9.41
CA ASN A 7 12.79 -2.14 -9.68
C ASN A 7 12.81 -2.97 -10.99
N ASP A 8 11.66 -3.50 -11.41
CA ASP A 8 11.50 -4.22 -12.67
C ASP A 8 11.24 -3.32 -13.89
N GLY A 9 11.22 -2.00 -13.71
CA GLY A 9 10.89 -1.02 -14.73
C GLY A 9 9.40 -0.68 -14.86
N THR A 10 8.50 -1.36 -14.13
CA THR A 10 7.06 -1.07 -14.14
C THR A 10 6.82 0.34 -13.61
N LYS A 11 6.03 1.14 -14.33
CA LYS A 11 5.60 2.46 -13.86
C LYS A 11 4.31 2.29 -13.06
N VAL A 12 4.22 2.99 -11.93
CA VAL A 12 3.01 3.02 -11.10
C VAL A 12 2.68 4.46 -10.69
N PHE A 13 1.40 4.76 -10.58
CA PHE A 13 0.96 5.98 -9.91
C PHE A 13 1.16 5.85 -8.41
N CYS A 14 1.49 6.95 -7.75
CA CYS A 14 1.71 6.98 -6.31
C CYS A 14 1.43 8.38 -5.74
N LEU A 15 1.24 8.46 -4.45
CA LEU A 15 1.21 9.73 -3.72
C LEU A 15 2.64 10.25 -3.55
N ARG A 16 3.58 9.36 -3.21
CA ARG A 16 4.99 9.68 -2.97
C ARG A 16 5.91 8.62 -3.60
N LYS A 17 6.86 9.07 -4.42
CA LYS A 17 7.81 8.17 -5.10
C LYS A 17 8.68 7.33 -4.15
N PRO A 18 9.24 7.88 -3.03
CA PRO A 18 10.03 7.07 -2.10
C PRO A 18 9.23 5.94 -1.47
N GLU A 19 7.95 6.18 -1.16
CA GLU A 19 7.07 5.19 -0.57
C GLU A 19 6.77 4.05 -1.56
N ALA A 20 6.45 4.37 -2.81
CA ALA A 20 6.23 3.35 -3.83
C ALA A 20 7.45 2.44 -4.03
N LYS A 21 8.66 2.99 -3.98
CA LYS A 21 9.90 2.21 -4.05
C LYS A 21 10.14 1.34 -2.82
N MET A 22 9.78 1.83 -1.64
CA MET A 22 9.84 1.05 -0.41
C MET A 22 8.86 -0.12 -0.46
N LEU A 23 7.62 0.12 -0.89
CA LEU A 23 6.61 -0.93 -1.06
C LEU A 23 7.06 -2.00 -2.06
N ASP A 24 7.67 -1.60 -3.18
CA ASP A 24 8.23 -2.52 -4.17
C ASP A 24 9.29 -3.44 -3.57
N HIS A 25 10.21 -2.88 -2.76
CA HIS A 25 11.22 -3.66 -2.07
C HIS A 25 10.61 -4.66 -1.05
N HIS A 26 9.57 -4.25 -0.32
CA HIS A 26 8.85 -5.14 0.61
C HIS A 26 8.16 -6.29 -0.13
N VAL A 27 7.50 -5.99 -1.25
CA VAL A 27 6.83 -6.99 -2.09
C VAL A 27 7.81 -8.02 -2.65
N ASP A 28 8.99 -7.57 -3.10
CA ASP A 28 10.05 -8.48 -3.53
C ASP A 28 10.44 -9.47 -2.40
N GLY A 29 10.48 -8.99 -1.14
CA GLY A 29 10.75 -9.81 0.04
C GLY A 29 9.68 -10.88 0.28
N TYR A 30 8.41 -10.56 0.12
CA TYR A 30 7.32 -11.55 0.30
C TYR A 30 7.43 -12.69 -0.70
N LEU A 31 7.71 -12.39 -1.95
CA LEU A 31 7.79 -13.38 -3.02
C LEU A 31 9.08 -14.21 -3.01
N GLN A 32 10.09 -13.82 -2.21
CA GLN A 32 11.35 -14.55 -2.06
C GLN A 32 11.28 -15.68 -1.01
N ASN A 33 10.36 -15.61 -0.05
CA ASN A 33 10.29 -16.51 1.11
C ASN A 33 9.47 -17.80 0.86
N GLY A 34 9.47 -18.30 -0.37
CA GLY A 34 8.78 -19.54 -0.72
C GLY A 34 7.31 -19.38 -1.07
N ILE A 35 6.77 -18.17 -1.02
CA ILE A 35 5.45 -17.86 -1.54
C ILE A 35 5.52 -17.93 -3.07
N LYS A 36 4.73 -18.83 -3.66
CA LYS A 36 4.60 -19.00 -5.10
C LYS A 36 3.22 -18.57 -5.54
N ILE A 37 3.16 -17.86 -6.64
CA ILE A 37 1.92 -17.54 -7.34
C ILE A 37 1.91 -18.38 -8.60
N ASN A 38 0.86 -19.17 -8.79
CA ASN A 38 0.70 -20.09 -9.89
C ASN A 38 -0.38 -19.58 -10.86
N ASP A 39 -0.44 -20.16 -12.04
CA ASP A 39 -1.48 -19.84 -13.02
C ASP A 39 -2.88 -20.10 -12.44
N GLY A 40 -3.78 -19.13 -12.60
CA GLY A 40 -5.15 -19.20 -12.12
C GLY A 40 -5.34 -18.89 -10.62
N ASP A 41 -4.30 -18.53 -9.90
CA ASP A 41 -4.41 -18.19 -8.47
C ASP A 41 -5.27 -16.94 -8.23
N VAL A 42 -6.00 -16.97 -7.11
CA VAL A 42 -6.72 -15.82 -6.56
C VAL A 42 -5.95 -15.30 -5.36
N VAL A 43 -5.62 -14.02 -5.39
CA VAL A 43 -4.80 -13.35 -4.38
C VAL A 43 -5.62 -12.27 -3.66
N PHE A 44 -5.61 -12.27 -2.34
CA PHE A 44 -6.19 -11.21 -1.52
C PHE A 44 -5.08 -10.32 -0.97
N ASP A 45 -5.13 -9.03 -1.35
CA ASP A 45 -4.17 -8.00 -0.93
C ASP A 45 -4.88 -7.07 0.06
N VAL A 46 -4.71 -7.34 1.35
CA VAL A 46 -5.34 -6.57 2.44
C VAL A 46 -4.41 -5.45 2.89
N GLY A 47 -4.89 -4.21 2.79
CA GLY A 47 -4.04 -3.03 2.94
C GLY A 47 -3.19 -2.78 1.69
N ALA A 48 -3.84 -2.89 0.53
CA ALA A 48 -3.17 -2.91 -0.78
C ALA A 48 -2.40 -1.62 -1.10
N ASN A 49 -2.60 -0.57 -0.33
CA ASN A 49 -1.99 0.74 -0.57
C ASN A 49 -2.20 1.15 -2.04
N VAL A 50 -1.16 1.54 -2.78
CA VAL A 50 -1.26 1.91 -4.20
C VAL A 50 -1.28 0.72 -5.16
N GLY A 51 -1.33 -0.53 -4.65
CA GLY A 51 -1.52 -1.75 -5.43
C GLY A 51 -0.24 -2.36 -6.02
N VAL A 52 0.92 -2.08 -5.46
CA VAL A 52 2.20 -2.64 -5.94
C VAL A 52 2.17 -4.17 -5.89
N PHE A 53 1.70 -4.77 -4.79
CA PHE A 53 1.63 -6.22 -4.67
C PHE A 53 0.67 -6.84 -5.68
N GLY A 54 -0.55 -6.28 -5.84
CA GLY A 54 -1.51 -6.75 -6.84
C GLY A 54 -0.94 -6.73 -8.27
N ILE A 55 -0.23 -5.66 -8.65
CA ILE A 55 0.45 -5.56 -9.95
C ILE A 55 1.52 -6.65 -10.09
N ARG A 56 2.35 -6.85 -9.06
CA ARG A 56 3.38 -7.89 -9.07
C ARG A 56 2.77 -9.30 -9.14
N ALA A 57 1.66 -9.53 -8.44
CA ALA A 57 0.99 -10.82 -8.43
C ALA A 57 0.53 -11.23 -9.83
N ILE A 58 -0.17 -10.36 -10.55
CA ILE A 58 -0.65 -10.64 -11.92
C ILE A 58 0.47 -10.73 -12.97
N GLN A 59 1.67 -10.26 -12.65
CA GLN A 59 2.85 -10.39 -13.51
C GLN A 59 3.60 -11.73 -13.33
N LYS A 60 3.36 -12.42 -12.20
CA LYS A 60 4.11 -13.65 -11.85
C LYS A 60 3.61 -14.90 -12.55
N ALA A 61 2.31 -14.96 -12.87
CA ALA A 61 1.70 -16.11 -13.49
C ALA A 61 0.49 -15.69 -14.36
N LYS A 62 -0.05 -16.60 -15.15
CA LYS A 62 -1.19 -16.33 -16.05
C LYS A 62 -2.50 -16.44 -15.28
N ASP A 63 -3.49 -15.65 -15.70
CA ASP A 63 -4.87 -15.71 -15.19
C ASP A 63 -4.96 -15.55 -13.66
N VAL A 64 -4.03 -14.79 -13.05
CA VAL A 64 -4.06 -14.45 -11.64
C VAL A 64 -5.01 -13.29 -11.40
N HIS A 65 -5.93 -13.44 -10.46
CA HIS A 65 -6.84 -12.39 -10.04
C HIS A 65 -6.47 -11.85 -8.67
N ALA A 66 -6.18 -10.54 -8.56
CA ALA A 66 -5.87 -9.88 -7.31
C ALA A 66 -7.07 -9.05 -6.81
N TYR A 67 -7.51 -9.33 -5.59
CA TYR A 67 -8.57 -8.61 -4.88
C TYR A 67 -7.93 -7.70 -3.84
N CYS A 68 -7.89 -6.40 -4.13
CA CYS A 68 -7.13 -5.42 -3.39
C CYS A 68 -8.04 -4.54 -2.53
N PHE A 69 -7.82 -4.52 -1.22
CA PHE A 69 -8.61 -3.80 -0.24
C PHE A 69 -7.82 -2.65 0.36
N GLU A 70 -8.30 -1.42 0.20
CA GLU A 70 -7.67 -0.22 0.73
C GLU A 70 -8.73 0.76 1.26
N PRO A 71 -8.80 1.00 2.59
CA PRO A 71 -9.85 1.81 3.18
C PRO A 71 -9.67 3.32 2.98
N ILE A 72 -8.45 3.81 2.82
CA ILE A 72 -8.17 5.24 2.82
C ILE A 72 -8.46 5.86 1.44
N PRO A 73 -9.39 6.83 1.34
CA PRO A 73 -9.89 7.34 0.06
C PRO A 73 -8.80 7.83 -0.89
N ASP A 74 -7.82 8.59 -0.38
CA ASP A 74 -6.74 9.16 -1.19
C ASP A 74 -5.81 8.09 -1.76
N ILE A 75 -5.52 7.06 -0.95
CA ILE A 75 -4.70 5.92 -1.36
C ILE A 75 -5.49 5.04 -2.34
N TYR A 76 -6.76 4.76 -2.02
CA TYR A 76 -7.65 3.99 -2.89
C TYR A 76 -7.80 4.62 -4.28
N ALA A 77 -7.86 5.95 -4.38
CA ALA A 77 -7.93 6.63 -5.68
C ALA A 77 -6.71 6.30 -6.56
N VAL A 78 -5.53 6.16 -5.94
CA VAL A 78 -4.31 5.76 -6.63
C VAL A 78 -4.33 4.28 -6.99
N LEU A 79 -4.75 3.42 -6.05
CA LEU A 79 -4.94 1.98 -6.28
C LEU A 79 -5.88 1.72 -7.47
N SER A 80 -7.04 2.36 -7.47
CA SER A 80 -8.03 2.24 -8.56
C SER A 80 -7.45 2.68 -9.91
N LYS A 81 -6.67 3.76 -9.92
CA LYS A 81 -5.97 4.23 -11.12
C LYS A 81 -4.96 3.21 -11.63
N ASN A 82 -4.14 2.65 -10.74
CA ASN A 82 -3.16 1.62 -11.08
C ASN A 82 -3.84 0.34 -11.59
N ALA A 83 -4.93 -0.09 -10.96
CA ALA A 83 -5.70 -1.24 -11.40
C ALA A 83 -6.29 -1.05 -12.80
N SER A 84 -6.82 0.14 -13.10
CA SER A 84 -7.35 0.49 -14.42
C SER A 84 -6.25 0.50 -15.49
N GLU A 85 -5.07 1.04 -15.18
CA GLU A 85 -3.99 1.23 -16.15
C GLU A 85 -3.19 -0.05 -16.39
N TYR A 86 -2.90 -0.79 -15.33
CA TYR A 86 -1.96 -1.92 -15.36
C TYR A 86 -2.61 -3.27 -15.07
N GLY A 87 -3.81 -3.28 -14.51
CA GLY A 87 -4.45 -4.50 -14.00
C GLY A 87 -5.05 -5.41 -15.08
N LYS A 88 -5.21 -4.93 -16.31
CA LYS A 88 -5.75 -5.72 -17.45
C LYS A 88 -7.07 -6.45 -17.12
N GLY A 89 -7.90 -5.90 -16.24
CA GLY A 89 -9.12 -6.54 -15.74
C GLY A 89 -8.92 -7.61 -14.66
N MET A 90 -7.69 -7.90 -14.26
CA MET A 90 -7.35 -8.91 -13.26
C MET A 90 -7.17 -8.34 -11.83
N ILE A 91 -7.12 -7.01 -11.68
CA ILE A 91 -7.05 -6.36 -10.37
C ILE A 91 -8.41 -5.77 -10.03
N HIS A 92 -9.03 -6.31 -8.98
CA HIS A 92 -10.31 -5.88 -8.44
C HIS A 92 -10.09 -5.07 -7.18
N THR A 93 -10.62 -3.85 -7.11
CA THR A 93 -10.32 -2.91 -6.01
C THR A 93 -11.56 -2.62 -5.16
N PHE A 94 -11.37 -2.59 -3.84
CA PHE A 94 -12.42 -2.36 -2.87
C PHE A 94 -12.00 -1.28 -1.87
N ARG A 95 -12.82 -0.21 -1.77
CA ARG A 95 -12.56 0.86 -0.79
C ARG A 95 -13.11 0.48 0.58
N MET A 96 -12.46 -0.48 1.21
CA MET A 96 -12.80 -0.96 2.56
C MET A 96 -11.59 -1.61 3.23
N GLY A 97 -11.62 -1.66 4.55
CA GLY A 97 -10.77 -2.56 5.33
C GLY A 97 -11.39 -3.94 5.43
N VAL A 98 -10.59 -4.93 5.79
CA VAL A 98 -11.05 -6.29 6.10
C VAL A 98 -11.02 -6.46 7.62
N SER A 99 -12.10 -6.98 8.20
CA SER A 99 -12.27 -7.21 9.63
C SER A 99 -13.15 -8.44 9.87
N ASP A 100 -13.25 -8.87 11.10
CA ASP A 100 -14.12 -9.98 11.56
C ASP A 100 -15.60 -9.60 11.60
N ALA A 101 -15.92 -8.31 11.54
CA ALA A 101 -17.29 -7.81 11.54
C ALA A 101 -17.47 -6.61 10.61
N ALA A 102 -18.65 -6.48 10.03
CA ALA A 102 -19.02 -5.29 9.27
C ALA A 102 -19.25 -4.11 10.23
N ALA A 103 -18.38 -3.11 10.16
CA ALA A 103 -18.43 -1.92 11.00
C ALA A 103 -17.95 -0.68 10.24
N LYS A 104 -18.28 0.50 10.79
CA LYS A 104 -17.62 1.75 10.40
C LYS A 104 -16.43 1.96 11.32
N ALA A 105 -15.29 2.31 10.75
CA ALA A 105 -14.06 2.57 11.49
C ALA A 105 -13.47 3.93 11.10
N THR A 106 -12.81 4.57 12.07
CA THR A 106 -12.10 5.83 11.85
C THR A 106 -10.61 5.55 11.73
N PHE A 107 -10.05 5.87 10.57
CA PHE A 107 -8.60 5.77 10.34
C PHE A 107 -7.90 7.07 10.68
N THR A 108 -6.74 6.96 11.28
CA THR A 108 -5.77 8.05 11.35
C THR A 108 -4.91 8.02 10.11
N TYR A 109 -5.05 9.05 9.28
CA TYR A 109 -4.33 9.19 8.01
C TYR A 109 -3.12 10.11 8.18
N PHE A 110 -1.96 9.65 7.72
CA PHE A 110 -0.72 10.41 7.70
C PHE A 110 -0.36 10.81 6.26
N PRO A 111 -0.71 12.03 5.79
CA PRO A 111 -0.49 12.45 4.39
C PRO A 111 0.97 12.38 3.94
N ASN A 112 1.90 12.53 4.89
CA ASN A 112 3.34 12.49 4.62
C ASN A 112 3.94 11.08 4.65
N THR A 113 3.22 10.12 5.24
CA THR A 113 3.60 8.71 5.33
C THR A 113 2.36 7.82 5.23
N PRO A 114 1.67 7.81 4.08
CA PRO A 114 0.39 7.12 3.91
C PRO A 114 0.41 5.65 4.35
N ALA A 115 1.51 4.94 4.13
CA ALA A 115 1.68 3.54 4.54
C ALA A 115 1.67 3.31 6.06
N LEU A 116 1.79 4.35 6.88
CA LEU A 116 1.70 4.26 8.35
C LEU A 116 0.31 4.60 8.89
N SER A 117 -0.66 4.88 8.03
CA SER A 117 -2.03 5.16 8.43
C SER A 117 -2.65 3.94 9.10
N THR A 118 -3.38 4.14 10.19
CA THR A 118 -3.79 3.06 11.10
C THR A 118 -5.16 3.31 11.73
N LEU A 119 -5.81 2.23 12.16
CA LEU A 119 -6.95 2.24 13.08
C LEU A 119 -6.52 2.45 14.54
N HIS A 120 -5.25 2.18 14.86
CA HIS A 120 -4.69 2.14 16.21
C HIS A 120 -3.58 3.18 16.40
N PRO A 121 -3.91 4.50 16.33
CA PRO A 121 -2.91 5.56 16.47
C PRO A 121 -2.24 5.55 17.86
N GLU A 122 -2.95 5.05 18.87
CA GLU A 122 -2.45 4.91 20.25
C GLU A 122 -1.23 3.98 20.36
N GLU A 123 -1.03 3.05 19.43
CA GLU A 123 0.16 2.21 19.39
C GLU A 123 1.42 3.01 19.07
N TRP A 124 1.29 4.01 18.20
CA TRP A 124 2.38 4.93 17.89
C TRP A 124 2.66 5.92 19.02
N GLU A 125 1.64 6.28 19.82
CA GLU A 125 1.80 7.13 21.01
C GLU A 125 2.53 6.39 22.13
N LYS A 126 2.31 5.08 22.28
CA LYS A 126 2.99 4.23 23.27
C LYS A 126 4.48 4.05 23.00
N ASP A 127 4.89 4.05 21.72
CA ASP A 127 6.30 3.94 21.31
C ASP A 127 6.67 4.98 20.23
N PRO A 128 6.90 6.24 20.63
CA PRO A 128 7.31 7.31 19.73
C PRO A 128 8.65 7.04 19.02
N LYS A 129 9.51 6.19 19.61
CA LYS A 129 10.79 5.81 18.98
C LYS A 129 10.57 4.85 17.84
N ALA A 130 9.71 3.84 18.01
CA ALA A 130 9.32 2.93 16.93
C ALA A 130 8.63 3.69 15.80
N PHE A 131 7.71 4.61 16.11
CA PHE A 131 7.09 5.48 15.13
C PHE A 131 8.12 6.33 14.36
N SER A 132 9.02 7.01 15.08
CA SER A 132 10.09 7.79 14.44
C SER A 132 10.98 6.94 13.53
N LYS A 133 11.29 5.70 13.94
CA LYS A 133 12.04 4.74 13.12
C LYS A 133 11.27 4.32 11.87
N ALA A 134 9.97 4.04 12.00
CA ALA A 134 9.11 3.72 10.86
C ALA A 134 9.03 4.87 9.87
N VAL A 135 8.80 6.11 10.33
CA VAL A 135 8.81 7.32 9.50
C VAL A 135 10.15 7.49 8.75
N LYS A 136 11.27 7.31 9.45
CA LYS A 136 12.62 7.38 8.83
C LYS A 136 12.83 6.26 7.81
N GLY A 137 12.27 5.08 8.04
CA GLY A 137 12.32 3.95 7.10
C GLY A 137 11.53 4.22 5.81
N THR A 138 10.41 4.95 5.91
CA THR A 138 9.60 5.34 4.74
C THR A 138 10.15 6.56 4.00
N MET A 139 11.05 7.31 4.62
CA MET A 139 11.65 8.54 4.07
C MET A 139 13.18 8.51 4.20
N LYS A 140 13.88 8.44 3.07
CA LYS A 140 15.30 8.85 3.04
C LYS A 140 15.33 10.37 3.21
N ASN A 141 15.71 10.87 4.37
CA ASN A 141 15.77 12.28 4.76
C ASN A 141 14.37 12.93 4.96
N PRO A 142 13.70 12.71 6.10
CA PRO A 142 12.52 13.49 6.45
C PRO A 142 12.91 14.99 6.58
N PRO A 143 12.10 15.93 6.06
CA PRO A 143 12.36 17.34 6.25
C PRO A 143 12.41 17.70 7.75
N GLU A 144 13.37 18.53 8.17
CA GLU A 144 13.37 19.10 9.52
C GLU A 144 12.04 19.81 9.79
N GLY A 145 11.45 19.55 10.96
CA GLY A 145 10.21 20.18 11.38
C GLY A 145 8.92 19.57 10.80
N MET A 146 8.95 18.36 10.24
CA MET A 146 7.77 17.68 9.74
C MET A 146 6.74 17.46 10.86
N LYS A 147 5.71 18.32 10.90
CA LYS A 147 4.53 18.07 11.72
C LYS A 147 3.70 16.97 11.08
N LEU A 148 3.47 15.89 11.81
CA LEU A 148 2.49 14.86 11.44
C LEU A 148 1.11 15.50 11.60
N SER A 149 0.44 15.80 10.49
CA SER A 149 -0.96 16.22 10.58
C SER A 149 -1.83 14.97 10.61
N LEU A 150 -2.56 14.81 11.69
CA LEU A 150 -3.58 13.79 11.88
C LEU A 150 -4.84 14.25 11.17
N ILE A 151 -5.31 13.45 10.22
CA ILE A 151 -6.63 13.62 9.61
C ILE A 151 -7.42 12.37 9.96
N HIS A 152 -8.49 12.53 10.74
CA HIS A 152 -9.45 11.44 10.99
C HIS A 152 -10.40 11.33 9.80
N ILE A 153 -10.49 10.15 9.22
CA ILE A 153 -11.37 9.82 8.09
C ILE A 153 -12.37 8.75 8.53
#